data_e131ad1dce270469bdc8d331e8b935be
#
_entry.id   e131ad1dce270469bdc8d331e8b935be
#
_cell.length_a   1.000
_cell.length_b   1.000
_cell.length_c   1.000
_cell.angle_alpha   90.00
_cell.angle_beta   90.00
_cell.angle_gamma   90.00
#
_symmetry.space_group_name_H-M   'P 1'
#
loop_
_entity.id
_entity.type
_entity.pdbx_description
1 polymer ?
#
loop_
_entity_poly.entity_id
_entity_poly.type
_entity_poly.pdbx_seq_one_letter_code
_entity_poly.pdbx_strand_id
1 'polypeptide(L)'
;MNYITKLLLSGLVVVTGIFAAACPERTSIGDISANPSRFQNKEVAIAGTVQDSYGVNIPGTRIRGGAYKIDDGTGSIWIVTENAVPNKGAQIGVKGIIGNGVNWNGRNYGLGLYEKDRRFRKR
;
A
#
# COMPACT_ATOMS: atom_id res chain seq x y z
N MET A 1 -1.72 -41.59 -26.12
CA MET A 1 -2.92 -41.03 -25.48
C MET A 1 -2.63 -40.33 -24.18
N ASN A 2 -1.77 -40.89 -23.34
CA ASN A 2 -1.43 -40.30 -22.06
C ASN A 2 -0.65 -38.98 -22.13
N TYR A 3 0.02 -38.72 -23.24
CA TYR A 3 0.82 -37.50 -23.44
C TYR A 3 -0.04 -36.24 -23.57
N ILE A 4 -1.18 -36.33 -24.20
CA ILE A 4 -2.10 -35.20 -24.44
C ILE A 4 -2.71 -34.77 -23.11
N THR A 5 -3.07 -35.71 -22.24
CA THR A 5 -3.64 -35.44 -20.91
C THR A 5 -2.62 -34.74 -20.00
N LYS A 6 -1.36 -35.17 -20.04
CA LYS A 6 -0.29 -34.55 -19.27
C LYS A 6 0.02 -33.12 -19.72
N LEU A 7 -0.01 -32.87 -21.03
CA LEU A 7 0.21 -31.54 -21.57
C LEU A 7 -0.90 -30.57 -21.19
N LEU A 8 -2.15 -31.00 -21.18
CA LEU A 8 -3.30 -30.20 -20.76
C LEU A 8 -3.23 -29.82 -19.28
N LEU A 9 -2.82 -30.76 -18.42
CA LEU A 9 -2.65 -30.50 -16.99
C LEU A 9 -1.52 -29.49 -16.72
N SER A 10 -0.42 -29.59 -17.44
CA SER A 10 0.70 -28.65 -17.32
C SER A 10 0.30 -27.24 -17.74
N GLY A 11 -0.49 -27.10 -18.83
CA GLY A 11 -0.99 -25.82 -19.28
C GLY A 11 -1.92 -25.14 -18.25
N LEU A 12 -2.76 -25.90 -17.59
CA LEU A 12 -3.68 -25.41 -16.58
C LEU A 12 -2.92 -24.85 -15.35
N VAL A 13 -1.87 -25.52 -14.92
CA VAL A 13 -1.04 -25.07 -13.79
C VAL A 13 -0.35 -23.75 -14.10
N VAL A 14 0.16 -23.57 -15.32
CA VAL A 14 0.83 -22.33 -15.74
C VAL A 14 -0.16 -21.15 -15.74
N VAL A 15 -1.39 -21.33 -16.22
CA VAL A 15 -2.42 -20.29 -16.21
C VAL A 15 -2.77 -19.88 -14.78
N THR A 16 -2.89 -20.83 -13.85
CA THR A 16 -3.17 -20.55 -12.45
C THR A 16 -2.03 -19.73 -11.81
N GLY A 17 -0.79 -20.04 -12.14
CA GLY A 17 0.38 -19.29 -11.66
C GLY A 17 0.41 -17.84 -12.11
N ILE A 18 0.02 -17.57 -13.36
CA ILE A 18 -0.05 -16.21 -13.92
C ILE A 18 -1.11 -15.37 -13.17
N PHE A 19 -2.28 -15.93 -12.87
CA PHE A 19 -3.31 -15.23 -12.11
C PHE A 19 -2.85 -14.88 -10.69
N ALA A 20 -2.14 -15.76 -10.02
CA ALA A 20 -1.60 -15.52 -8.67
C ALA A 20 -0.58 -14.37 -8.67
N ALA A 21 0.21 -14.24 -9.74
CA ALA A 21 1.22 -13.19 -9.87
C ALA A 21 0.64 -11.79 -10.14
N ALA A 22 -0.64 -11.68 -10.57
CA ALA A 22 -1.27 -10.41 -10.90
C ALA A 22 -1.72 -9.60 -9.67
N CYS A 23 -1.79 -10.21 -8.47
CA CYS A 23 -2.18 -9.53 -7.24
C CYS A 23 -0.93 -9.11 -6.46
N PRO A 24 -0.77 -7.82 -6.07
CA PRO A 24 0.34 -7.41 -5.23
C PRO A 24 0.24 -8.07 -3.86
N GLU A 25 1.32 -8.67 -3.41
CA GLU A 25 1.39 -9.26 -2.09
C GLU A 25 1.54 -8.17 -1.02
N ARG A 26 1.01 -8.47 0.17
CA ARG A 26 1.19 -7.61 1.33
C ARG A 26 2.66 -7.58 1.74
N THR A 27 3.20 -6.38 1.86
CA THR A 27 4.61 -6.14 2.19
C THR A 27 4.72 -5.59 3.60
N SER A 28 5.74 -6.00 4.35
CA SER A 28 5.99 -5.42 5.67
C SER A 28 6.66 -4.06 5.53
N ILE A 29 6.29 -3.13 6.41
CA ILE A 29 6.90 -1.79 6.44
C ILE A 29 8.38 -1.88 6.79
N GLY A 30 8.76 -2.82 7.67
CA GLY A 30 10.15 -3.07 8.01
C GLY A 30 11.01 -3.43 6.81
N ASP A 31 10.50 -4.25 5.89
CA ASP A 31 11.22 -4.60 4.66
C ASP A 31 11.40 -3.40 3.73
N ILE A 32 10.38 -2.55 3.62
CA ILE A 32 10.46 -1.34 2.82
C ILE A 32 11.52 -0.40 3.40
N SER A 33 11.54 -0.21 4.70
CA SER A 33 12.50 0.66 5.38
C SER A 33 13.93 0.15 5.30
N ALA A 34 14.10 -1.17 5.32
CA ALA A 34 15.42 -1.80 5.20
C ALA A 34 15.98 -1.77 3.77
N ASN A 35 15.11 -1.75 2.77
CA ASN A 35 15.47 -1.84 1.36
C ASN A 35 14.72 -0.79 0.51
N PRO A 36 14.88 0.51 0.79
CA PRO A 36 14.07 1.54 0.12
C PRO A 36 14.28 1.58 -1.40
N SER A 37 15.51 1.37 -1.88
CA SER A 37 15.79 1.38 -3.31
C SER A 37 15.14 0.21 -4.06
N ARG A 38 14.96 -0.93 -3.39
CA ARG A 38 14.27 -2.09 -3.97
C ARG A 38 12.79 -1.83 -4.24
N PHE A 39 12.16 -1.04 -3.38
CA PHE A 39 10.72 -0.76 -3.45
C PHE A 39 10.38 0.57 -4.13
N GLN A 40 11.37 1.41 -4.40
CA GLN A 40 11.16 2.73 -5.00
C GLN A 40 10.38 2.62 -6.32
N ASN A 41 9.33 3.45 -6.44
CA ASN A 41 8.42 3.50 -7.59
C ASN A 41 7.61 2.21 -7.79
N LYS A 42 7.63 1.30 -6.84
CA LYS A 42 6.83 0.08 -6.91
C LYS A 42 5.53 0.22 -6.14
N GLU A 43 4.49 -0.44 -6.62
CA GLU A 43 3.23 -0.55 -5.94
C GLU A 43 3.31 -1.64 -4.87
N VAL A 44 2.91 -1.29 -3.66
CA VAL A 44 2.88 -2.21 -2.52
C VAL A 44 1.54 -2.13 -1.81
N ALA A 45 1.22 -3.19 -1.07
CA ALA A 45 0.07 -3.23 -0.17
C ALA A 45 0.60 -3.41 1.26
N ILE A 46 0.25 -2.49 2.14
CA ILE A 46 0.62 -2.54 3.55
C ILE A 46 -0.64 -2.49 4.42
N ALA A 47 -0.52 -2.93 5.66
CA ALA A 47 -1.64 -2.83 6.60
C ALA A 47 -1.11 -2.64 8.02
N GLY A 48 -1.81 -1.82 8.79
CA GLY A 48 -1.39 -1.55 10.16
C GLY A 48 -2.36 -0.61 10.86
N THR A 49 -1.88 0.02 11.92
CA THR A 49 -2.64 0.93 12.75
C THR A 49 -2.16 2.37 12.53
N VAL A 50 -3.11 3.29 12.39
CA VAL A 50 -2.79 4.72 12.23
C VAL A 50 -2.27 5.27 13.55
N GLN A 51 -1.03 5.80 13.54
CA GLN A 51 -0.40 6.41 14.71
C GLN A 51 -0.61 7.91 14.78
N ASP A 52 -0.48 8.59 13.64
CA ASP A 52 -0.61 10.04 13.53
C ASP A 52 -1.36 10.38 12.24
N SER A 53 -2.10 11.49 12.26
CA SER A 53 -2.86 11.97 11.10
C SER A 53 -2.82 13.49 11.05
N TYR A 54 -2.46 14.02 9.89
CA TYR A 54 -2.48 15.46 9.61
C TYR A 54 -3.21 15.67 8.30
N GLY A 55 -4.34 16.34 8.33
CA GLY A 55 -5.13 16.48 7.14
C GLY A 55 -5.95 17.74 7.11
N VAL A 56 -6.43 18.07 5.91
CA VAL A 56 -7.35 19.15 5.64
C VAL A 56 -8.59 18.56 4.98
N ASN A 57 -9.75 18.91 5.49
CA ASN A 57 -11.02 18.59 4.88
C ASN A 57 -11.94 19.79 5.04
N ILE A 58 -12.20 20.50 3.96
CA ILE A 58 -13.10 21.66 3.97
C ILE A 58 -14.44 21.20 3.41
N PRO A 59 -15.50 21.12 4.25
CA PRO A 59 -16.81 20.66 3.82
C PRO A 59 -17.36 21.48 2.67
N GLY A 60 -17.99 20.83 1.70
CA GLY A 60 -18.57 21.49 0.53
C GLY A 60 -17.55 21.85 -0.55
N THR A 61 -16.28 21.52 -0.36
CA THR A 61 -15.22 21.74 -1.34
C THR A 61 -14.54 20.42 -1.67
N ARG A 62 -13.70 20.43 -2.73
CA ARG A 62 -12.85 19.27 -3.07
C ARG A 62 -11.49 19.33 -2.36
N ILE A 63 -11.30 20.30 -1.47
CA ILE A 63 -10.04 20.45 -0.74
C ILE A 63 -10.03 19.48 0.42
N ARG A 64 -9.32 18.37 0.22
CA ARG A 64 -9.09 17.35 1.24
C ARG A 64 -7.81 16.62 0.91
N GLY A 65 -7.24 16.02 1.92
CA GLY A 65 -6.02 15.27 1.78
C GLY A 65 -5.13 15.48 3.00
N GLY A 66 -4.01 14.81 3.00
CA GLY A 66 -3.07 14.94 4.10
C GLY A 66 -2.02 13.85 4.11
N ALA A 67 -1.43 13.67 5.28
CA ALA A 67 -0.45 12.64 5.54
C ALA A 67 -0.82 11.92 6.83
N TYR A 68 -0.64 10.62 6.86
CA TYR A 68 -0.83 9.82 8.07
C TYR A 68 0.23 8.74 8.17
N LYS A 69 0.50 8.33 9.37
CA LYS A 69 1.56 7.36 9.67
C LYS A 69 0.93 6.05 10.10
N ILE A 70 1.37 4.95 9.48
CA ILE A 70 0.92 3.59 9.80
C ILE A 70 2.06 2.80 10.40
N ASP A 71 1.75 2.01 11.44
CA ASP A 71 2.65 1.04 12.06
C ASP A 71 2.06 -0.35 11.94
N ASP A 72 2.84 -1.31 11.42
CA ASP A 72 2.43 -2.69 11.26
C ASP A 72 3.12 -3.65 12.25
N GLY A 73 3.83 -3.11 13.23
CA GLY A 73 4.61 -3.89 14.18
C GLY A 73 6.06 -4.15 13.74
N THR A 74 6.36 -4.03 12.46
CA THR A 74 7.73 -4.17 11.92
C THR A 74 8.41 -2.83 11.68
N GLY A 75 7.63 -1.77 11.59
CA GLY A 75 8.08 -0.42 11.35
C GLY A 75 6.90 0.49 11.07
N SER A 76 7.19 1.74 10.78
CA SER A 76 6.17 2.73 10.44
C SER A 76 6.55 3.51 9.19
N ILE A 77 5.55 3.98 8.46
CA ILE A 77 5.75 4.72 7.22
C ILE A 77 4.68 5.82 7.08
N TRP A 78 5.08 6.95 6.52
CA TRP A 78 4.16 8.03 6.18
C TRP A 78 3.45 7.74 4.87
N ILE A 79 2.17 8.08 4.81
CA ILE A 79 1.33 7.93 3.64
C ILE A 79 0.73 9.28 3.29
N VAL A 80 0.90 9.69 2.04
CA VAL A 80 0.28 10.90 1.49
C VAL A 80 -0.97 10.49 0.72
N THR A 81 -2.07 11.16 1.01
CA THR A 81 -3.37 10.86 0.40
C THR A 81 -4.04 12.12 -0.10
N GLU A 82 -4.82 12.00 -1.17
CA GLU A 82 -5.71 13.04 -1.66
C GLU A 82 -7.12 12.91 -1.07
N ASN A 83 -7.35 11.88 -0.27
CA ASN A 83 -8.61 11.63 0.41
C ASN A 83 -8.55 12.11 1.86
N ALA A 84 -9.67 12.05 2.56
CA ALA A 84 -9.70 12.36 3.99
C ALA A 84 -8.76 11.44 4.75
N VAL A 85 -7.99 11.97 5.69
CA VAL A 85 -7.09 11.17 6.51
C VAL A 85 -7.89 10.30 7.48
N PRO A 86 -7.46 9.05 7.73
CA PRO A 86 -8.11 8.19 8.71
C PRO A 86 -7.84 8.67 10.13
N ASN A 87 -8.69 8.28 11.05
CA ASN A 87 -8.53 8.61 12.46
C ASN A 87 -7.38 7.83 13.09
N LYS A 88 -6.71 8.46 14.03
CA LYS A 88 -5.70 7.81 14.85
C LYS A 88 -6.31 6.57 15.56
N GLY A 89 -5.61 5.46 15.50
CA GLY A 89 -6.07 4.18 16.05
C GLY A 89 -6.82 3.29 15.05
N ALA A 90 -7.18 3.81 13.88
CA ALA A 90 -7.85 3.01 12.85
C ALA A 90 -6.92 1.91 12.32
N GLN A 91 -7.49 0.74 12.07
CA GLN A 91 -6.79 -0.35 11.40
C GLN A 91 -7.16 -0.34 9.92
N ILE A 92 -6.14 -0.25 9.08
CA ILE A 92 -6.34 0.05 7.67
C ILE A 92 -5.32 -0.71 6.80
N GLY A 93 -5.76 -1.14 5.63
CA GLY A 93 -4.89 -1.62 4.56
C GLY A 93 -4.80 -0.54 3.49
N VAL A 94 -3.60 -0.30 2.99
CA VAL A 94 -3.34 0.74 2.01
C VAL A 94 -2.53 0.17 0.86
N LYS A 95 -2.91 0.55 -0.34
CA LYS A 95 -2.21 0.22 -1.57
C LYS A 95 -1.70 1.52 -2.18
N GLY A 96 -0.44 1.55 -2.60
CA GLY A 96 0.13 2.76 -3.19
C GLY A 96 1.54 2.56 -3.71
N ILE A 97 2.13 3.67 -4.14
CA ILE A 97 3.46 3.70 -4.74
C ILE A 97 4.47 4.24 -3.73
N ILE A 98 5.57 3.52 -3.55
CA ILE A 98 6.67 3.94 -2.68
C ILE A 98 7.45 5.07 -3.35
N GLY A 99 7.70 6.14 -2.60
CA GLY A 99 8.51 7.26 -3.02
C GLY A 99 9.56 7.63 -1.97
N ASN A 100 10.68 8.13 -2.43
CA ASN A 100 11.71 8.68 -1.57
C ASN A 100 11.66 10.20 -1.68
N GLY A 101 11.27 10.88 -0.60
CA GLY A 101 11.02 12.32 -0.61
C GLY A 101 9.55 12.66 -0.86
N VAL A 102 8.66 11.91 -0.24
CA VAL A 102 7.21 12.14 -0.34
C VAL A 102 6.84 13.46 0.31
N ASN A 103 6.09 14.31 -0.41
CA ASN A 103 5.73 15.66 0.02
C ASN A 103 4.22 15.83 0.19
N TRP A 104 3.84 16.57 1.23
CA TRP A 104 2.50 17.09 1.40
C TRP A 104 2.56 18.46 2.03
N ASN A 105 1.85 19.42 1.44
CA ASN A 105 1.76 20.80 1.95
C ASN A 105 3.14 21.45 2.21
N GLY A 106 4.09 21.21 1.29
CA GLY A 106 5.44 21.77 1.36
C GLY A 106 6.38 21.05 2.33
N ARG A 107 5.89 20.04 3.07
CA ARG A 107 6.70 19.29 4.01
C ARG A 107 7.15 17.98 3.38
N ASN A 108 8.44 17.65 3.52
CA ASN A 108 9.01 16.40 3.06
C ASN A 108 8.99 15.37 4.19
N TYR A 109 8.35 14.23 3.93
CA TYR A 109 8.24 13.12 4.88
C TYR A 109 9.28 12.02 4.67
N GLY A 110 10.17 12.19 3.68
CA GLY A 110 11.19 11.22 3.35
C GLY A 110 10.62 9.99 2.63
N LEU A 111 11.01 8.79 3.07
CA LEU A 111 10.46 7.55 2.54
C LEU A 111 9.00 7.44 2.92
N GLY A 112 8.15 7.30 1.93
CA GLY A 112 6.71 7.24 2.15
C GLY A 112 5.99 6.57 1.01
N LEU A 113 4.66 6.59 1.10
CA LEU A 113 3.79 5.95 0.14
C LEU A 113 2.72 6.94 -0.33
N TYR A 114 2.53 7.03 -1.65
CA TYR A 114 1.41 7.76 -2.23
C TYR A 114 0.22 6.81 -2.37
N GLU A 115 -0.83 7.09 -1.63
CA GLU A 115 -2.01 6.23 -1.56
C GLU A 115 -2.76 6.18 -2.89
N LYS A 116 -3.08 4.98 -3.34
CA LYS A 116 -3.97 4.74 -4.49
C LYS A 116 -5.33 4.22 -4.03
N ASP A 117 -5.36 3.38 -3.00
CA ASP A 117 -6.57 2.77 -2.49
C ASP A 117 -6.39 2.40 -1.02
N ARG A 118 -7.51 2.29 -0.30
CA ARG A 118 -7.50 1.90 1.11
C ARG A 118 -8.70 1.05 1.47
N ARG A 119 -8.53 0.22 2.49
CA ARG A 119 -9.62 -0.56 3.09
C ARG A 119 -9.48 -0.54 4.59
N PHE A 120 -10.59 -0.24 5.27
CA PHE A 120 -10.66 -0.33 6.71
C PHE A 120 -10.97 -1.76 7.13
N ARG A 121 -10.38 -2.19 8.27
CA ARG A 121 -10.69 -3.50 8.83
C ARG A 121 -12.12 -3.49 9.33
N LYS A 122 -12.92 -4.43 8.85
CA LYS A 122 -14.28 -4.63 9.37
C LYS A 122 -14.19 -5.34 10.72
N ARG A 123 -14.93 -4.81 11.67
CA ARG A 123 -15.12 -5.46 12.97
C ARG A 123 -16.30 -6.42 12.92
#